data_1f407d2c70f4d6512e03e352ce85bb5d
#
_entry.id   1f407d2c70f4d6512e03e352ce85bb5d
#
_cell.length_a   1.000
_cell.length_b   1.000
_cell.length_c   1.000
_cell.angle_alpha   90.00
_cell.angle_beta   90.00
_cell.angle_gamma   90.00
#
_symmetry.space_group_name_H-M   'P 1'
#
loop_
_entity.id
_entity.type
_entity.pdbx_description
1 polymer ?
#
loop_
_entity_poly.entity_id
_entity_poly.type
_entity_poly.pdbx_seq_one_letter_code
_entity_poly.pdbx_strand_id
1 'polypeptide(L)'
;MIESTVAYIYSITGLIFFIAWQMNFSLTKYFLKEKNFGMTLYFEIFFLAIIIISYYLSSSVFFILLFVIHAANIFTIIFLKDQILDSLEIFDSQVMEITTVSYYIVVGFLLVFLA
;
A
#
# COMPACT_ATOMS: atom_id res chain seq x y z
N MET A 1 4.38 18.33 -9.72
CA MET A 1 5.54 17.53 -10.21
C MET A 1 5.76 16.28 -9.38
N ILE A 2 6.12 16.44 -8.11
CA ILE A 2 6.37 15.26 -7.26
C ILE A 2 5.07 14.49 -7.00
N GLU A 3 3.94 15.18 -6.86
CA GLU A 3 2.63 14.56 -6.67
C GLU A 3 2.29 13.65 -7.84
N SER A 4 2.55 14.08 -9.06
CA SER A 4 2.30 13.27 -10.26
C SER A 4 3.19 12.03 -10.30
N THR A 5 4.46 12.16 -9.91
CA THR A 5 5.38 11.03 -9.85
C THR A 5 4.90 9.99 -8.84
N VAL A 6 4.51 10.43 -7.64
CA VAL A 6 3.98 9.54 -6.61
C VAL A 6 2.66 8.93 -7.07
N ALA A 7 1.81 9.72 -7.75
CA ALA A 7 0.55 9.22 -8.30
C ALA A 7 0.79 8.08 -9.29
N TYR A 8 1.79 8.18 -10.16
CA TYR A 8 2.14 7.09 -11.07
C TYR A 8 2.59 5.84 -10.32
N ILE A 9 3.40 6.01 -9.27
CA ILE A 9 3.88 4.87 -8.47
C ILE A 9 2.69 4.14 -7.83
N TYR A 10 1.77 4.86 -7.22
CA TYR A 10 0.58 4.26 -6.61
C TYR A 10 -0.32 3.61 -7.67
N SER A 11 -0.54 4.28 -8.79
CA SER A 11 -1.40 3.76 -9.85
C SER A 11 -0.82 2.49 -10.48
N ILE A 12 0.48 2.47 -10.73
CA ILE A 12 1.16 1.29 -11.28
C ILE A 12 1.09 0.13 -10.29
N THR A 13 1.30 0.41 -9.00
CA THR A 13 1.19 -0.61 -7.95
C THR A 13 -0.22 -1.21 -7.92
N GLY A 14 -1.24 -0.37 -7.95
CA GLY A 14 -2.62 -0.82 -8.00
C GLY A 14 -2.92 -1.65 -9.24
N LEU A 15 -2.39 -1.26 -10.38
CA LEU A 15 -2.56 -1.99 -11.63
C LEU A 15 -1.90 -3.37 -11.57
N ILE A 16 -0.72 -3.46 -10.99
CA ILE A 16 -0.02 -4.74 -10.82
C ILE A 16 -0.86 -5.68 -9.95
N PHE A 17 -1.38 -5.20 -8.82
CA PHE A 17 -2.27 -6.00 -7.97
C PHE A 17 -3.53 -6.42 -8.72
N PHE A 18 -4.12 -5.54 -9.50
CA PHE A 18 -5.32 -5.83 -10.28
C PHE A 18 -5.06 -6.92 -11.33
N ILE A 19 -3.96 -6.80 -12.08
CA ILE A 19 -3.60 -7.77 -13.12
C ILE A 19 -3.36 -9.15 -12.49
N ALA A 20 -2.63 -9.20 -11.37
CA ALA A 20 -2.38 -10.45 -10.67
C ALA A 20 -3.70 -11.10 -10.23
N TRP A 21 -4.63 -10.29 -9.72
CA TRP A 21 -5.95 -10.77 -9.31
C TRP A 21 -6.73 -11.36 -10.48
N GLN A 22 -6.69 -10.69 -11.65
CA GLN A 22 -7.35 -11.23 -12.84
C GLN A 22 -6.72 -12.54 -13.31
N MET A 23 -5.47 -12.80 -12.97
CA MET A 23 -4.77 -14.05 -13.23
C MET A 23 -4.98 -15.09 -12.12
N ASN A 24 -5.94 -14.87 -11.22
CA ASN A 24 -6.26 -15.74 -10.08
C ASN A 24 -5.11 -15.85 -9.05
N PHE A 25 -4.29 -14.82 -8.92
CA PHE A 25 -3.21 -14.78 -7.95
C PHE A 25 -3.42 -13.60 -7.00
N SER A 26 -3.61 -13.89 -5.70
CA SER A 26 -3.79 -12.85 -4.69
C SER A 26 -2.44 -12.36 -4.19
N LEU A 27 -1.96 -11.22 -4.71
CA LEU A 27 -0.74 -10.59 -4.23
C LEU A 27 -0.89 -10.13 -2.77
N THR A 28 -2.06 -9.66 -2.36
CA THR A 28 -2.28 -9.22 -0.99
C THR A 28 -2.05 -10.37 -0.01
N LYS A 29 -2.62 -11.54 -0.28
CA LYS A 29 -2.38 -12.72 0.55
C LYS A 29 -0.93 -13.17 0.50
N TYR A 30 -0.30 -13.09 -0.67
CA TYR A 30 1.10 -13.45 -0.83
C TYR A 30 2.00 -12.60 0.08
N PHE A 31 1.80 -11.28 0.08
CA PHE A 31 2.57 -10.37 0.92
C PHE A 31 2.29 -10.55 2.41
N LEU A 32 1.10 -10.97 2.78
CA LEU A 32 0.72 -11.13 4.18
C LEU A 32 1.04 -12.51 4.76
N LYS A 33 1.61 -13.42 3.98
CA LYS A 33 2.12 -14.68 4.52
C LYS A 33 3.33 -14.41 5.41
N GLU A 34 3.43 -15.16 6.51
CA GLU A 34 4.48 -14.95 7.50
C GLU A 34 5.88 -14.99 6.89
N LYS A 35 6.13 -15.92 5.98
CA LYS A 35 7.43 -16.06 5.31
C LYS A 35 7.81 -14.86 4.47
N ASN A 36 6.84 -14.02 4.08
CA ASN A 36 7.04 -12.87 3.22
C ASN A 36 6.98 -11.55 3.99
N PHE A 37 6.88 -11.57 5.31
CA PHE A 37 6.75 -10.33 6.11
C PHE A 37 7.95 -9.42 5.96
N GLY A 38 9.16 -9.97 5.84
CA GLY A 38 10.36 -9.16 5.59
C GLY A 38 10.25 -8.37 4.29
N MET A 39 9.80 -9.02 3.22
CA MET A 39 9.60 -8.38 1.91
C MET A 39 8.49 -7.32 1.99
N THR A 40 7.39 -7.62 2.68
CA THR A 40 6.30 -6.68 2.88
C THR A 40 6.77 -5.45 3.65
N LEU A 41 7.59 -5.65 4.67
CA LEU A 41 8.16 -4.56 5.46
C LEU A 41 9.04 -3.65 4.59
N TYR A 42 9.89 -4.23 3.73
CA TYR A 42 10.70 -3.44 2.81
C TYR A 42 9.84 -2.65 1.83
N PHE A 43 8.77 -3.23 1.34
CA PHE A 43 7.83 -2.56 0.45
C PHE A 43 7.20 -1.33 1.13
N GLU A 44 6.76 -1.49 2.38
CA GLU A 44 6.17 -0.39 3.15
C GLU A 44 7.20 0.69 3.48
N ILE A 45 8.42 0.30 3.82
CA ILE A 45 9.51 1.26 4.08
C ILE A 45 9.85 2.04 2.81
N PHE A 46 9.84 1.39 1.65
CA PHE A 46 10.05 2.06 0.36
C PHE A 46 9.02 3.16 0.13
N PHE A 47 7.73 2.85 0.31
CA PHE A 47 6.68 3.86 0.19
C PHE A 47 6.83 4.97 1.21
N LEU A 48 7.15 4.62 2.45
CA LEU A 48 7.35 5.61 3.51
C LEU A 48 8.47 6.59 3.16
N ALA A 49 9.59 6.09 2.66
CA ALA A 49 10.71 6.93 2.24
C ALA A 49 10.32 7.87 1.11
N ILE A 50 9.60 7.37 0.11
CA ILE A 50 9.10 8.20 -1.00
C ILE A 50 8.20 9.31 -0.47
N ILE A 51 7.32 9.00 0.46
CA ILE A 51 6.37 9.96 1.02
C ILE A 51 7.09 11.04 1.85
N ILE A 52 8.09 10.66 2.63
CA ILE A 52 8.88 11.62 3.39
C ILE A 52 9.59 12.59 2.46
N ILE A 53 10.23 12.09 1.42
CA ILE A 53 10.91 12.91 0.42
C ILE A 53 9.90 13.82 -0.28
N SER A 54 8.75 13.29 -0.65
CA SER A 54 7.71 14.04 -1.35
C SER A 54 7.15 15.17 -0.49
N TYR A 55 6.91 14.92 0.79
CA TYR A 55 6.46 15.96 1.70
C TYR A 55 7.50 17.07 1.83
N TYR A 56 8.76 16.71 1.92
CA TYR A 56 9.84 17.68 2.02
C TYR A 56 9.88 18.60 0.78
N LEU A 57 9.59 18.04 -0.40
CA LEU A 57 9.62 18.79 -1.65
C LEU A 57 8.34 19.59 -1.92
N SER A 58 7.20 19.09 -1.50
CA SER A 58 5.88 19.62 -1.86
C SER A 58 5.14 20.28 -0.70
N SER A 59 5.38 19.84 0.54
CA SER A 59 4.68 20.30 1.75
C SER A 59 3.16 20.08 1.72
N SER A 60 2.67 19.16 0.88
CA SER A 60 1.24 18.84 0.82
C SER A 60 0.81 18.05 2.05
N VAL A 61 -0.30 18.47 2.67
CA VAL A 61 -0.91 17.77 3.80
C VAL A 61 -1.28 16.34 3.44
N PHE A 62 -1.58 16.09 2.18
CA PHE A 62 -1.95 14.76 1.71
C PHE A 62 -0.85 13.73 1.99
N PHE A 63 0.43 14.14 1.88
CA PHE A 63 1.54 13.26 2.18
C PHE A 63 1.64 12.91 3.67
N ILE A 64 1.16 13.79 4.56
CA ILE A 64 1.10 13.49 5.99
C ILE A 64 0.12 12.34 6.24
N LEU A 65 -1.03 12.36 5.57
CA LEU A 65 -2.01 11.27 5.69
C LEU A 65 -1.43 9.94 5.20
N LEU A 66 -0.74 9.97 4.07
CA LEU A 66 -0.10 8.76 3.53
C LEU A 66 1.02 8.25 4.45
N PHE A 67 1.78 9.16 5.06
CA PHE A 67 2.79 8.79 6.04
C PHE A 67 2.17 8.01 7.20
N VAL A 68 1.06 8.51 7.74
CA VAL A 68 0.38 7.85 8.86
C VAL A 68 -0.09 6.45 8.45
N ILE A 69 -0.64 6.30 7.24
CA ILE A 69 -1.11 5.00 6.77
C ILE A 69 0.04 4.00 6.67
N HIS A 70 1.14 4.37 6.03
CA HIS A 70 2.27 3.44 5.86
C HIS A 70 2.99 3.17 7.17
N ALA A 71 3.10 4.16 8.06
CA ALA A 71 3.65 3.96 9.40
C ALA A 71 2.79 3.00 10.22
N ALA A 72 1.46 3.10 10.11
CA ALA A 72 0.54 2.17 10.76
C ALA A 72 0.70 0.76 10.21
N ASN A 73 0.89 0.61 8.90
CA ASN A 73 1.13 -0.70 8.29
C ASN A 73 2.42 -1.33 8.81
N ILE A 74 3.50 -0.54 8.90
CA ILE A 74 4.78 -1.02 9.44
C ILE A 74 4.60 -1.47 10.90
N PHE A 75 3.94 -0.65 11.71
CA PHE A 75 3.66 -1.00 13.11
C PHE A 75 2.89 -2.32 13.21
N THR A 76 1.87 -2.49 12.37
CA THR A 76 1.05 -3.71 12.36
C THR A 76 1.88 -4.94 12.01
N ILE A 77 2.75 -4.83 11.00
CA ILE A 77 3.61 -5.94 10.58
C ILE A 77 4.55 -6.36 11.70
N ILE A 78 5.13 -5.38 12.43
CA ILE A 78 6.13 -5.67 13.46
C ILE A 78 5.48 -6.16 14.76
N PHE A 79 4.39 -5.52 15.20
CA PHE A 79 3.86 -5.71 16.55
C PHE A 79 2.52 -6.46 16.60
N LEU A 80 1.76 -6.50 15.51
CA LEU A 80 0.43 -7.12 15.46
C LEU A 80 0.37 -8.28 14.46
N LYS A 81 1.46 -9.02 14.39
CA LYS A 81 1.64 -10.11 13.43
C LYS A 81 0.53 -11.16 13.52
N ASP A 82 0.15 -11.53 14.75
CA ASP A 82 -0.88 -12.57 14.96
C ASP A 82 -2.25 -12.12 14.44
N GLN A 83 -2.57 -10.83 14.58
CA GLN A 83 -3.81 -10.27 14.05
C GLN A 83 -3.85 -10.33 12.54
N ILE A 84 -2.71 -10.12 11.87
CA ILE A 84 -2.62 -10.26 10.41
C ILE A 84 -2.89 -11.71 10.00
N LEU A 85 -2.25 -12.66 10.67
CA LEU A 85 -2.43 -14.08 10.37
C LEU A 85 -3.86 -14.53 10.60
N ASP A 86 -4.50 -14.07 11.67
CA ASP A 86 -5.90 -14.35 11.94
C ASP A 86 -6.81 -13.78 10.84
N SER A 87 -6.50 -12.56 10.37
CA SER A 87 -7.28 -11.93 9.30
C SER A 87 -7.22 -12.71 7.99
N LEU A 88 -6.11 -13.37 7.69
CA LEU A 88 -5.99 -14.19 6.48
C LEU A 88 -6.96 -15.37 6.48
N GLU A 89 -7.33 -15.87 7.65
CA GLU A 89 -8.28 -16.98 7.79
C GLU A 89 -9.73 -16.50 7.70
N ILE A 90 -10.00 -15.25 8.09
CA ILE A 90 -11.36 -14.70 8.19
C ILE A 90 -11.78 -14.06 6.88
N PHE A 91 -10.91 -13.26 6.26
CA PHE A 91 -11.29 -12.48 5.08
C PHE A 91 -11.06 -13.24 3.78
N ASP A 92 -12.04 -13.13 2.89
CA ASP A 92 -11.98 -13.63 1.53
C ASP A 92 -10.87 -12.90 0.76
N SER A 93 -10.15 -13.63 -0.10
CA SER A 93 -9.11 -13.04 -0.94
C SER A 93 -9.68 -11.98 -1.90
N GLN A 94 -10.92 -12.13 -2.35
CA GLN A 94 -11.56 -11.14 -3.21
C GLN A 94 -11.73 -9.80 -2.49
N VAL A 95 -12.18 -9.83 -1.24
CA VAL A 95 -12.33 -8.61 -0.42
C VAL A 95 -10.98 -7.95 -0.19
N MET A 96 -9.94 -8.73 0.10
CA MET A 96 -8.59 -8.20 0.32
C MET A 96 -8.04 -7.54 -0.94
N GLU A 97 -8.24 -8.17 -2.10
CA GLU A 97 -7.75 -7.62 -3.37
C GLU A 97 -8.51 -6.35 -3.77
N ILE A 98 -9.84 -6.33 -3.62
CA ILE A 98 -10.64 -5.13 -3.89
C ILE A 98 -10.15 -3.97 -3.01
N THR A 99 -9.92 -4.23 -1.73
CA THR A 99 -9.46 -3.20 -0.80
C THR A 99 -8.10 -2.66 -1.20
N THR A 100 -7.13 -3.53 -1.50
CA THR A 100 -5.77 -3.12 -1.85
C THR A 100 -5.74 -2.37 -3.18
N VAL A 101 -6.37 -2.91 -4.22
CA VAL A 101 -6.43 -2.27 -5.53
C VAL A 101 -7.10 -0.92 -5.42
N SER A 102 -8.22 -0.84 -4.72
CA SER A 102 -8.96 0.41 -4.55
C SER A 102 -8.12 1.45 -3.83
N TYR A 103 -7.38 1.07 -2.78
CA TYR A 103 -6.52 1.99 -2.06
C TYR A 103 -5.49 2.63 -3.00
N TYR A 104 -4.74 1.82 -3.74
CA TYR A 104 -3.68 2.35 -4.59
C TYR A 104 -4.21 3.18 -5.76
N ILE A 105 -5.28 2.75 -6.39
CA ILE A 105 -5.88 3.48 -7.51
C ILE A 105 -6.50 4.80 -7.05
N VAL A 106 -7.24 4.78 -5.95
CA VAL A 106 -7.88 6.00 -5.41
C VAL A 106 -6.82 6.99 -4.95
N VAL A 107 -5.78 6.54 -4.25
CA VAL A 107 -4.70 7.42 -3.81
C VAL A 107 -3.99 8.04 -5.01
N GLY A 108 -3.71 7.24 -6.05
CA GLY A 108 -3.10 7.75 -7.28
C GLY A 108 -3.95 8.83 -7.92
N PHE A 109 -5.26 8.59 -8.02
CA PHE A 109 -6.21 9.56 -8.57
C PHE A 109 -6.24 10.86 -7.74
N LEU A 110 -6.32 10.74 -6.42
CA LEU A 110 -6.37 11.90 -5.54
C LEU A 110 -5.08 12.73 -5.60
N LEU A 111 -3.94 12.08 -5.74
CA LEU A 111 -2.66 12.78 -5.88
C LEU A 111 -2.59 13.60 -7.16
N VAL A 112 -3.18 13.13 -8.25
CA VAL A 112 -3.22 13.88 -9.51
C VAL A 112 -4.12 15.10 -9.38
N PHE A 113 -5.28 14.96 -8.75
CA PHE A 113 -6.32 15.99 -8.81
C PHE A 113 -6.40 16.90 -7.58
N LEU A 114 -5.96 16.45 -6.41
CA LEU A 114 -6.14 17.17 -5.16
C LEU A 114 -4.85 17.59 -4.46
N ALA A 115 -3.75 16.98 -4.81
CA ALA A 115 -2.46 17.32 -4.20
C ALA A 115 -1.60 18.29 -5.10
#